data_25997c99a904549e2a6806e094987c8b
#
_entry.id   25997c99a904549e2a6806e094987c8b
#
_cell.length_a   1.000
_cell.length_b   1.000
_cell.length_c   1.000
_cell.angle_alpha   90.00
_cell.angle_beta   90.00
_cell.angle_gamma   90.00
#
_symmetry.space_group_name_H-M   'P 1'
#
loop_
_entity.id
_entity.type
_entity.pdbx_description
1 polymer ?
#
loop_
_entity_poly.entity_id
_entity_poly.type
_entity_poly.pdbx_seq_one_letter_code
_entity_poly.pdbx_strand_id
1 'polypeptide(L)'
;RLMRDPQYIGSTCKLLFNIELHPIQMMILQEFWLRPFPMYIASRGWGKSFLLALYAIVRCMFYPGTKIVIVGAAFRQSKIIFEYMETIWRTSPVLRSIFSGNDDGPRRDVDRCTMRLGDSWAVAIPMGDGSKIRGLRAHIIIADEFASISPDIYETVVAGFAAVSATPIENVKEQAKKEALKEAG
;
A
#
# COMPACT_ATOMS: atom_id res chain seq x y z
N ARG A 1 13.45 6.87 12.31
CA ARG A 1 14.01 7.19 10.98
C ARG A 1 14.58 5.96 10.30
N LEU A 2 15.38 5.14 10.99
CA LEU A 2 15.98 3.91 10.46
C LEU A 2 14.95 2.91 9.91
N MET A 3 13.83 2.70 10.59
CA MET A 3 12.78 1.77 10.16
C MET A 3 12.07 2.18 8.86
N ARG A 4 12.22 3.44 8.42
CA ARG A 4 11.69 3.92 7.14
C ARG A 4 12.62 3.65 5.97
N ASP A 5 13.87 3.31 6.25
CA ASP A 5 14.84 2.97 5.23
C ASP A 5 14.64 1.53 4.79
N PRO A 6 14.39 1.28 3.49
CA PRO A 6 14.09 -0.05 2.98
C PRO A 6 15.23 -1.06 3.20
N GLN A 7 16.48 -0.62 3.37
CA GLN A 7 17.58 -1.54 3.69
C GLN A 7 17.39 -2.30 5.03
N TYR A 8 16.61 -1.74 5.96
CA TYR A 8 16.32 -2.36 7.26
C TYR A 8 14.97 -3.09 7.29
N ILE A 9 14.34 -3.33 6.15
CA ILE A 9 12.99 -3.91 6.08
C ILE A 9 12.89 -5.26 6.78
N GLY A 10 13.93 -6.11 6.67
CA GLY A 10 13.98 -7.41 7.33
C GLY A 10 13.96 -7.28 8.85
N SER A 11 14.82 -6.45 9.42
CA SER A 11 14.87 -6.18 10.87
C SER A 11 13.59 -5.52 11.35
N THR A 12 13.01 -4.62 10.55
CA THR A 12 11.73 -3.97 10.85
C THR A 12 10.59 -4.97 10.94
N CYS A 13 10.48 -5.87 9.96
CA CYS A 13 9.45 -6.91 9.96
C CYS A 13 9.61 -7.91 11.10
N LYS A 14 10.84 -8.28 11.43
CA LYS A 14 11.12 -9.16 12.58
C LYS A 14 10.72 -8.49 13.90
N LEU A 15 11.12 -7.23 14.10
CA LEU A 15 10.86 -6.50 15.34
C LEU A 15 9.37 -6.21 15.56
N LEU A 16 8.67 -5.75 14.52
CA LEU A 16 7.30 -5.27 14.65
C LEU A 16 6.24 -6.37 14.51
N PHE A 17 6.50 -7.35 13.68
CA PHE A 17 5.50 -8.38 13.33
C PHE A 17 5.94 -9.79 13.69
N ASN A 18 7.19 -9.97 14.17
CA ASN A 18 7.84 -11.28 14.36
C ASN A 18 7.86 -12.12 13.06
N ILE A 19 8.03 -11.44 11.92
CA ILE A 19 8.10 -12.06 10.59
C ILE A 19 9.56 -12.09 10.16
N GLU A 20 10.08 -13.29 9.91
CA GLU A 20 11.39 -13.49 9.28
C GLU A 20 11.23 -13.57 7.76
N LEU A 21 11.85 -12.63 7.07
CA LEU A 21 11.84 -12.58 5.61
C LEU A 21 13.06 -13.30 5.04
N HIS A 22 12.81 -14.09 4.01
CA HIS A 22 13.89 -14.64 3.20
C HIS A 22 14.65 -13.52 2.47
N PRO A 23 15.97 -13.62 2.23
CA PRO A 23 16.74 -12.57 1.54
C PRO A 23 16.12 -12.05 0.26
N ILE A 24 15.59 -12.95 -0.58
CA ILE A 24 14.91 -12.56 -1.82
C ILE A 24 13.62 -11.76 -1.57
N GLN A 25 12.88 -12.05 -0.49
CA GLN A 25 11.69 -11.31 -0.11
C GLN A 25 12.04 -9.89 0.36
N MET A 26 13.14 -9.75 1.09
CA MET A 26 13.65 -8.44 1.49
C MET A 26 14.01 -7.60 0.26
N MET A 27 14.73 -8.18 -0.70
CA MET A 27 15.09 -7.52 -1.94
C MET A 27 13.85 -7.07 -2.74
N ILE A 28 12.84 -7.93 -2.87
CA ILE A 28 11.59 -7.60 -3.55
C ILE A 28 10.87 -6.42 -2.86
N LEU A 29 10.77 -6.43 -1.53
CA LEU A 29 10.17 -5.33 -0.78
C LEU A 29 10.96 -4.03 -0.94
N GLN A 30 12.30 -4.08 -0.98
CA GLN A 30 13.15 -2.92 -1.25
C GLN A 30 12.86 -2.34 -2.63
N GLU A 31 12.73 -3.17 -3.66
CA GLU A 31 12.37 -2.72 -5.01
C GLU A 31 10.99 -2.08 -5.06
N PHE A 32 9.99 -2.61 -4.34
CA PHE A 32 8.68 -1.96 -4.20
C PHE A 32 8.76 -0.58 -3.56
N TRP A 33 9.77 -0.35 -2.72
CA TRP A 33 10.00 0.93 -2.07
C TRP A 33 10.67 1.95 -2.97
N LEU A 34 11.63 1.48 -3.76
CA LEU A 34 12.52 2.33 -4.55
C LEU A 34 11.99 2.65 -5.95
N ARG A 35 11.09 1.81 -6.49
CA ARG A 35 10.59 1.97 -7.85
C ARG A 35 9.18 2.56 -7.86
N PRO A 36 8.89 3.51 -8.76
CA PRO A 36 7.56 4.09 -8.88
C PRO A 36 6.53 3.09 -9.45
N PHE A 37 6.96 2.19 -10.34
CA PHE A 37 6.10 1.20 -11.01
C PHE A 37 6.76 -0.20 -10.99
N PRO A 38 6.91 -0.82 -9.82
CA PRO A 38 7.51 -2.14 -9.75
C PRO A 38 6.54 -3.20 -10.28
N MET A 39 7.06 -4.12 -11.08
CA MET A 39 6.33 -5.31 -11.52
C MET A 39 6.98 -6.54 -10.92
N TYR A 40 6.18 -7.37 -10.24
CA TYR A 40 6.65 -8.59 -9.62
C TYR A 40 5.97 -9.81 -10.24
N ILE A 41 6.77 -10.61 -10.95
CA ILE A 41 6.32 -11.86 -11.57
C ILE A 41 6.96 -13.01 -10.80
N ALA A 42 6.14 -13.92 -10.30
CA ALA A 42 6.60 -15.11 -9.60
C ALA A 42 5.60 -16.25 -9.77
N SER A 43 6.07 -17.48 -9.64
CA SER A 43 5.23 -18.68 -9.63
C SER A 43 4.30 -18.73 -8.42
N ARG A 44 3.36 -19.65 -8.44
CA ARG A 44 2.49 -19.91 -7.27
C ARG A 44 3.33 -20.39 -6.09
N GLY A 45 2.93 -19.99 -4.87
CA GLY A 45 3.62 -20.37 -3.63
C GLY A 45 4.79 -19.46 -3.21
N TRP A 46 5.24 -18.51 -4.05
CA TRP A 46 6.32 -17.57 -3.71
C TRP A 46 5.93 -16.44 -2.75
N GLY A 47 4.71 -16.46 -2.24
CA GLY A 47 4.27 -15.47 -1.24
C GLY A 47 3.98 -14.09 -1.81
N LYS A 48 3.64 -13.94 -3.11
CA LYS A 48 3.31 -12.64 -3.72
C LYS A 48 2.30 -11.85 -2.90
N SER A 49 1.14 -12.43 -2.66
CA SER A 49 0.04 -11.74 -1.95
C SER A 49 0.41 -11.40 -0.51
N PHE A 50 1.20 -12.25 0.15
CA PHE A 50 1.75 -11.97 1.48
C PHE A 50 2.70 -10.76 1.45
N LEU A 51 3.63 -10.69 0.50
CA LEU A 51 4.56 -9.56 0.37
C LEU A 51 3.84 -8.25 0.04
N LEU A 52 2.82 -8.29 -0.80
CA LEU A 52 1.98 -7.12 -1.11
C LEU A 52 1.20 -6.65 0.13
N ALA A 53 0.66 -7.56 0.92
CA ALA A 53 -0.01 -7.26 2.19
C ALA A 53 0.95 -6.62 3.20
N LEU A 54 2.14 -7.20 3.35
CA LEU A 54 3.18 -6.69 4.25
C LEU A 54 3.64 -5.29 3.81
N TYR A 55 3.88 -5.09 2.50
CA TYR A 55 4.21 -3.79 1.94
C TYR A 55 3.13 -2.75 2.26
N ALA A 56 1.84 -3.08 2.05
CA ALA A 56 0.74 -2.19 2.34
C ALA A 56 0.70 -1.76 3.82
N ILE A 57 0.84 -2.71 4.75
CA ILE A 57 0.85 -2.42 6.19
C ILE A 57 2.03 -1.51 6.55
N VAL A 58 3.24 -1.87 6.11
CA VAL A 58 4.45 -1.11 6.44
C VAL A 58 4.40 0.31 5.86
N ARG A 59 3.87 0.47 4.64
CA ARG A 59 3.66 1.79 4.03
C ARG A 59 2.64 2.63 4.82
N CYS A 60 1.50 2.08 5.18
CA CYS A 60 0.50 2.76 5.99
C CYS A 60 1.03 3.14 7.37
N MET A 61 1.84 2.28 7.98
CA MET A 61 2.40 2.49 9.31
C MET A 61 3.46 3.59 9.34
N PHE A 62 4.39 3.61 8.37
CA PHE A 62 5.52 4.54 8.39
C PHE A 62 5.27 5.87 7.69
N TYR A 63 4.25 5.95 6.87
CA TYR A 63 3.86 7.17 6.16
C TYR A 63 2.40 7.52 6.47
N PRO A 64 2.16 8.23 7.58
CA PRO A 64 0.80 8.63 7.98
C PRO A 64 0.06 9.35 6.87
N GLY A 65 -1.22 9.05 6.71
CA GLY A 65 -2.04 9.58 5.63
C GLY A 65 -1.91 8.82 4.31
N THR A 66 -1.10 7.74 4.26
CA THR A 66 -1.01 6.88 3.07
C THR A 66 -2.34 6.21 2.76
N LYS A 67 -2.74 6.28 1.49
CA LYS A 67 -3.98 5.68 0.97
C LYS A 67 -3.63 4.65 -0.10
N ILE A 68 -3.99 3.40 0.13
CA ILE A 68 -3.67 2.28 -0.75
C ILE A 68 -4.95 1.65 -1.25
N VAL A 69 -5.04 1.43 -2.55
CA VAL A 69 -6.12 0.66 -3.19
C VAL A 69 -5.55 -0.65 -3.69
N ILE A 70 -6.18 -1.75 -3.33
CA ILE A 70 -5.83 -3.10 -3.74
C ILE A 70 -6.93 -3.59 -4.67
N VAL A 71 -6.55 -3.92 -5.89
CA VAL A 71 -7.45 -4.41 -6.94
C VAL A 71 -6.93 -5.71 -7.54
N GLY A 72 -7.83 -6.49 -8.09
CA GLY A 72 -7.54 -7.69 -8.86
C GLY A 72 -8.61 -7.88 -9.91
N ALA A 73 -8.38 -8.72 -10.91
CA ALA A 73 -9.37 -9.01 -11.94
C ALA A 73 -10.69 -9.51 -11.35
N ALA A 74 -10.63 -10.24 -10.23
CA ALA A 74 -11.79 -10.60 -9.43
C ALA A 74 -11.59 -10.14 -7.97
N PHE A 75 -12.68 -9.76 -7.30
CA PHE A 75 -12.63 -9.33 -5.89
C PHE A 75 -12.02 -10.38 -4.95
N ARG A 76 -12.17 -11.65 -5.29
CA ARG A 76 -11.54 -12.74 -4.55
C ARG A 76 -10.02 -12.58 -4.44
N GLN A 77 -9.35 -12.09 -5.47
CA GLN A 77 -7.89 -11.92 -5.49
C GLN A 77 -7.44 -10.80 -4.55
N SER A 78 -8.09 -9.64 -4.62
CA SER A 78 -7.79 -8.54 -3.69
C SER A 78 -8.13 -8.92 -2.23
N LYS A 79 -9.16 -9.76 -2.00
CA LYS A 79 -9.46 -10.31 -0.68
C LYS A 79 -8.34 -11.19 -0.12
N ILE A 80 -7.64 -11.96 -0.94
CA ILE A 80 -6.51 -12.79 -0.47
C ILE A 80 -5.41 -11.91 0.12
N ILE A 81 -5.06 -10.80 -0.54
CA ILE A 81 -4.08 -9.86 0.01
C ILE A 81 -4.59 -9.29 1.34
N PHE A 82 -5.87 -8.93 1.40
CA PHE A 82 -6.49 -8.41 2.62
C PHE A 82 -6.49 -9.44 3.78
N GLU A 83 -6.71 -10.71 3.51
CA GLU A 83 -6.64 -11.80 4.49
C GLU A 83 -5.24 -11.93 5.12
N TYR A 84 -4.18 -11.74 4.33
CA TYR A 84 -2.82 -11.65 4.88
C TYR A 84 -2.64 -10.41 5.75
N MET A 85 -3.22 -9.27 5.39
CA MET A 85 -3.17 -8.07 6.24
C MET A 85 -3.88 -8.30 7.57
N GLU A 86 -5.05 -8.93 7.57
CA GLU A 86 -5.77 -9.30 8.78
C GLU A 86 -4.96 -10.26 9.65
N THR A 87 -4.29 -11.22 9.03
CA THR A 87 -3.44 -12.18 9.75
C THR A 87 -2.28 -11.45 10.43
N ILE A 88 -1.59 -10.55 9.73
CA ILE A 88 -0.49 -9.75 10.30
C ILE A 88 -1.02 -8.89 11.46
N TRP A 89 -2.17 -8.24 11.28
CA TRP A 89 -2.82 -7.45 12.34
C TRP A 89 -3.10 -8.31 13.59
N ARG A 90 -3.72 -9.46 13.40
CA ARG A 90 -4.10 -10.35 14.49
C ARG A 90 -2.91 -10.93 15.24
N THR A 91 -1.83 -11.26 14.53
CA THR A 91 -0.63 -11.90 15.09
C THR A 91 0.40 -10.92 15.63
N SER A 92 0.28 -9.61 15.37
CA SER A 92 1.19 -8.58 15.88
C SER A 92 0.58 -7.78 17.03
N PRO A 93 0.95 -8.07 18.30
CA PRO A 93 0.54 -7.23 19.43
C PRO A 93 1.08 -5.80 19.34
N VAL A 94 2.29 -5.64 18.80
CA VAL A 94 2.95 -4.33 18.64
C VAL A 94 2.13 -3.45 17.69
N LEU A 95 1.70 -3.98 16.54
CA LEU A 95 0.88 -3.24 15.60
C LEU A 95 -0.42 -2.75 16.24
N ARG A 96 -1.12 -3.63 16.97
CA ARG A 96 -2.37 -3.30 17.67
C ARG A 96 -2.19 -2.33 18.83
N SER A 97 -1.03 -2.32 19.47
CA SER A 97 -0.77 -1.37 20.54
C SER A 97 -0.46 0.04 20.01
N ILE A 98 0.17 0.14 18.83
CA ILE A 98 0.45 1.41 18.16
C ILE A 98 -0.83 2.01 17.60
N PHE A 99 -1.69 1.19 17.00
CA PHE A 99 -2.94 1.58 16.37
C PHE A 99 -4.11 1.02 17.19
N SER A 100 -4.52 1.77 18.21
CA SER A 100 -5.55 1.37 19.17
C SER A 100 -6.81 2.25 19.12
N GLY A 101 -6.95 3.08 18.09
CA GLY A 101 -8.13 3.90 17.86
C GLY A 101 -9.36 3.04 17.55
N ASN A 102 -10.55 3.53 17.88
CA ASN A 102 -11.81 2.81 17.64
C ASN A 102 -12.05 2.45 16.17
N ASP A 103 -11.42 3.18 15.26
CA ASP A 103 -11.52 2.98 13.81
C ASP A 103 -10.37 2.18 13.23
N ASP A 104 -9.33 1.87 14.00
CA ASP A 104 -8.18 1.12 13.54
C ASP A 104 -8.49 -0.37 13.35
N GLY A 105 -7.69 -1.01 12.49
CA GLY A 105 -7.78 -2.42 12.20
C GLY A 105 -8.62 -2.77 10.97
N PRO A 106 -8.87 -4.07 10.77
CA PRO A 106 -9.59 -4.58 9.60
C PRO A 106 -11.10 -4.45 9.76
N ARG A 107 -11.77 -4.07 8.67
CA ARG A 107 -13.23 -4.04 8.52
C ARG A 107 -13.62 -4.71 7.20
N ARG A 108 -14.65 -5.53 7.23
CA ARG A 108 -15.18 -6.22 6.06
C ARG A 108 -16.61 -5.76 5.78
N ASP A 109 -16.81 -5.18 4.61
CA ASP A 109 -18.12 -4.89 4.04
C ASP A 109 -18.40 -5.82 2.85
N VAL A 110 -19.61 -5.79 2.33
CA VAL A 110 -20.03 -6.65 1.20
C VAL A 110 -19.18 -6.41 -0.04
N ASP A 111 -18.85 -5.15 -0.33
CA ASP A 111 -18.20 -4.71 -1.55
C ASP A 111 -16.77 -4.17 -1.37
N ARG A 112 -16.27 -4.15 -0.12
CA ARG A 112 -14.91 -3.70 0.19
C ARG A 112 -14.40 -4.31 1.49
N CYS A 113 -13.07 -4.38 1.61
CA CYS A 113 -12.41 -4.72 2.85
C CYS A 113 -11.37 -3.63 3.15
N THR A 114 -11.43 -3.00 4.32
CA THR A 114 -10.60 -1.85 4.67
C THR A 114 -9.73 -2.15 5.89
N MET A 115 -8.43 -1.92 5.78
CA MET A 115 -7.49 -1.88 6.90
C MET A 115 -7.18 -0.42 7.20
N ARG A 116 -7.47 0.04 8.40
CA ARG A 116 -7.14 1.38 8.86
C ARG A 116 -6.01 1.35 9.89
N LEU A 117 -5.05 2.24 9.74
CA LEU A 117 -3.90 2.41 10.63
C LEU A 117 -3.68 3.91 10.87
N GLY A 118 -4.34 4.46 11.88
CA GLY A 118 -4.40 5.90 12.14
C GLY A 118 -5.03 6.65 10.95
N ASP A 119 -4.30 7.63 10.42
CA ASP A 119 -4.75 8.41 9.26
C ASP A 119 -4.59 7.68 7.92
N SER A 120 -3.90 6.54 7.91
CA SER A 120 -3.67 5.73 6.72
C SER A 120 -4.73 4.65 6.55
N TRP A 121 -4.96 4.25 5.31
CA TRP A 121 -5.82 3.10 5.03
C TRP A 121 -5.39 2.33 3.77
N ALA A 122 -5.69 1.05 3.77
CA ALA A 122 -5.61 0.19 2.59
C ALA A 122 -6.96 -0.46 2.37
N VAL A 123 -7.51 -0.37 1.16
CA VAL A 123 -8.81 -0.91 0.80
C VAL A 123 -8.70 -1.89 -0.35
N ALA A 124 -9.24 -3.09 -0.15
CA ALA A 124 -9.42 -4.09 -1.20
C ALA A 124 -10.84 -3.97 -1.75
N ILE A 125 -10.95 -3.78 -3.06
CA ILE A 125 -12.22 -3.59 -3.76
C ILE A 125 -12.26 -4.41 -5.05
N PRO A 126 -13.47 -4.75 -5.54
CA PRO A 126 -13.61 -5.29 -6.89
C PRO A 126 -13.27 -4.21 -7.91
N MET A 127 -12.53 -4.58 -8.94
CA MET A 127 -12.22 -3.65 -10.01
C MET A 127 -13.48 -3.26 -10.79
N GLY A 128 -14.35 -4.24 -11.12
CA GLY A 128 -15.60 -4.01 -11.86
C GLY A 128 -15.37 -3.20 -13.15
N ASP A 129 -16.22 -2.22 -13.37
CA ASP A 129 -16.12 -1.23 -14.44
C ASP A 129 -15.27 0.01 -14.09
N GLY A 130 -14.58 -0.01 -12.95
CA GLY A 130 -13.80 1.11 -12.44
C GLY A 130 -14.60 2.22 -11.75
N SER A 131 -15.93 2.19 -11.77
CA SER A 131 -16.77 3.26 -11.20
C SER A 131 -16.55 3.47 -9.71
N LYS A 132 -16.40 2.38 -8.95
CA LYS A 132 -16.14 2.41 -7.50
C LYS A 132 -14.74 2.95 -7.15
N ILE A 133 -13.81 2.87 -8.08
CA ILE A 133 -12.43 3.27 -7.89
C ILE A 133 -12.26 4.77 -8.16
N ARG A 134 -12.99 5.32 -9.13
CA ARG A 134 -12.86 6.74 -9.56
C ARG A 134 -13.02 7.76 -8.43
N GLY A 135 -13.80 7.47 -7.40
CA GLY A 135 -14.00 8.34 -6.25
C GLY A 135 -12.92 8.26 -5.17
N LEU A 136 -12.03 7.27 -5.23
CA LEU A 136 -10.99 7.06 -4.25
C LEU A 136 -9.70 7.77 -4.70
N ARG A 137 -9.19 8.68 -3.88
CA ARG A 137 -7.86 9.28 -4.09
C ARG A 137 -6.83 8.44 -3.37
N ALA A 138 -6.11 7.59 -4.10
CA ALA A 138 -5.06 6.73 -3.55
C ALA A 138 -3.66 7.26 -3.92
N HIS A 139 -2.68 6.97 -3.07
CA HIS A 139 -1.28 7.25 -3.33
C HIS A 139 -0.56 6.04 -3.91
N ILE A 140 -1.06 4.85 -3.64
CA ILE A 140 -0.50 3.58 -4.11
C ILE A 140 -1.65 2.71 -4.61
N ILE A 141 -1.43 2.06 -5.75
CA ILE A 141 -2.31 1.02 -6.26
C ILE A 141 -1.54 -0.29 -6.30
N ILE A 142 -2.12 -1.31 -5.71
CA ILE A 142 -1.65 -2.69 -5.78
C ILE A 142 -2.59 -3.45 -6.70
N ALA A 143 -2.12 -3.79 -7.89
CA ALA A 143 -2.87 -4.54 -8.89
C ALA A 143 -2.37 -5.99 -8.93
N ASP A 144 -3.16 -6.94 -8.40
CA ASP A 144 -2.86 -8.36 -8.49
C ASP A 144 -3.40 -8.93 -9.80
N GLU A 145 -2.64 -9.86 -10.40
CA GLU A 145 -2.94 -10.43 -11.72
C GLU A 145 -3.17 -9.37 -12.81
N PHE A 146 -2.29 -8.38 -12.85
CA PHE A 146 -2.34 -7.23 -13.75
C PHE A 146 -2.61 -7.60 -15.22
N ALA A 147 -2.08 -8.73 -15.69
CA ALA A 147 -2.31 -9.22 -17.05
C ALA A 147 -3.78 -9.50 -17.38
N SER A 148 -4.63 -9.68 -16.37
CA SER A 148 -6.07 -9.91 -16.53
C SER A 148 -6.91 -8.62 -16.46
N ILE A 149 -6.27 -7.47 -16.28
CA ILE A 149 -6.92 -6.15 -16.25
C ILE A 149 -7.05 -5.64 -17.68
N SER A 150 -8.26 -5.22 -18.09
CA SER A 150 -8.43 -4.65 -19.42
C SER A 150 -7.70 -3.30 -19.55
N PRO A 151 -7.12 -2.99 -20.72
CA PRO A 151 -6.44 -1.71 -20.97
C PRO A 151 -7.31 -0.49 -20.67
N ASP A 152 -8.58 -0.53 -21.03
CA ASP A 152 -9.53 0.59 -20.81
C ASP A 152 -9.73 0.89 -19.32
N ILE A 153 -9.80 -0.16 -18.49
CA ILE A 153 -9.90 -0.01 -17.04
C ILE A 153 -8.58 0.53 -16.48
N TYR A 154 -7.45 0.03 -16.98
CA TYR A 154 -6.13 0.51 -16.58
C TYR A 154 -5.97 2.00 -16.86
N GLU A 155 -6.20 2.43 -18.10
CA GLU A 155 -6.06 3.83 -18.50
C GLU A 155 -7.02 4.75 -17.74
N THR A 156 -8.28 4.35 -17.59
CA THR A 156 -9.31 5.19 -16.98
C THR A 156 -9.17 5.30 -15.46
N VAL A 157 -8.69 4.24 -14.81
CA VAL A 157 -8.70 4.12 -13.36
C VAL A 157 -7.30 4.23 -12.78
N VAL A 158 -6.38 3.40 -13.26
CA VAL A 158 -5.04 3.30 -12.66
C VAL A 158 -4.18 4.52 -12.99
N ALA A 159 -4.21 4.99 -14.24
CA ALA A 159 -3.46 6.18 -14.65
C ALA A 159 -3.95 7.45 -13.95
N GLY A 160 -5.26 7.55 -13.69
CA GLY A 160 -5.85 8.69 -12.97
C GLY A 160 -5.41 8.81 -11.51
N PHE A 161 -5.06 7.69 -10.86
CA PHE A 161 -4.58 7.67 -9.49
C PHE A 161 -3.08 7.99 -9.36
N ALA A 162 -2.29 7.65 -10.36
CA ALA A 162 -0.83 7.88 -10.34
C ALA A 162 -0.45 9.37 -10.27
N ALA A 163 -1.39 10.28 -10.53
CA ALA A 163 -1.19 11.73 -10.46
C ALA A 163 -1.32 12.32 -9.04
N VAL A 164 -1.71 11.52 -8.03
CA VAL A 164 -1.92 12.03 -6.66
C VAL A 164 -0.64 11.87 -5.84
N SER A 165 -0.07 13.00 -5.38
CA SER A 165 1.09 12.97 -4.49
C SER A 165 0.74 12.37 -3.11
N ALA A 166 1.63 11.52 -2.59
CA ALA A 166 1.53 10.96 -1.25
C ALA A 166 1.70 12.01 -0.13
N THR A 167 2.29 13.16 -0.45
CA THR A 167 2.57 14.23 0.50
C THR A 167 2.22 15.61 -0.09
N PRO A 168 0.90 15.90 -0.28
CA PRO A 168 0.48 17.16 -0.90
C PRO A 168 0.98 18.40 -0.14
N ILE A 169 1.07 18.33 1.18
CA ILE A 169 1.53 19.45 2.03
C ILE A 169 3.05 19.67 1.87
N GLU A 170 3.84 18.62 1.73
CA GLU A 170 5.29 18.74 1.48
C GLU A 170 5.55 19.33 0.09
N ASN A 171 4.78 18.94 -0.92
CA ASN A 171 4.87 19.51 -2.26
C ASN A 171 4.51 21.00 -2.27
N VAL A 172 3.47 21.41 -1.55
CA VAL A 172 3.10 22.83 -1.40
C VAL A 172 4.21 23.61 -0.71
N LYS A 173 4.81 23.05 0.35
CA LYS A 173 5.96 23.67 1.03
C LYS A 173 7.21 23.78 0.14
N GLU A 174 7.45 22.75 -0.67
CA GLU A 174 8.59 22.73 -1.59
C GLU A 174 8.39 23.69 -2.78
N GLN A 175 7.17 23.82 -3.29
CA GLN A 175 6.80 24.81 -4.29
C GLN A 175 6.92 26.23 -3.74
N ALA A 176 6.38 26.52 -2.56
CA ALA A 176 6.51 27.81 -1.90
C ALA A 176 7.97 28.19 -1.64
N LYS A 177 8.81 27.22 -1.27
CA LYS A 177 10.26 27.44 -1.11
C LYS A 177 10.96 27.73 -2.42
N LYS A 178 10.57 27.09 -3.52
CA LYS A 178 11.10 27.35 -4.86
C LYS A 178 10.67 28.71 -5.41
N GLU A 179 9.44 29.14 -5.11
CA GLU A 179 8.93 30.45 -5.48
C GLU A 179 9.63 31.56 -4.69
N ALA A 180 9.78 31.42 -3.38
CA ALA A 180 10.51 32.36 -2.54
C ALA A 180 11.99 32.50 -2.94
N LEU A 181 12.63 31.42 -3.38
CA LEU A 181 14.00 31.45 -3.92
C LEU A 181 14.11 32.16 -5.27
N LYS A 182 13.06 32.12 -6.11
CA LYS A 182 13.02 32.85 -7.39
C LYS A 182 12.76 34.34 -7.23
N GLU A 183 12.06 34.75 -6.15
CA GLU A 183 11.79 36.15 -5.85
C GLU A 183 12.96 36.87 -5.14
N ALA A 184 13.87 36.08 -4.54
CA ALA A 184 15.03 36.57 -3.80
C ALA A 184 16.33 36.69 -4.63
N GLY A 185 16.33 36.30 -5.90
CA GLY A 185 17.47 36.36 -6.83
C GLY A 185 17.17 37.19 -8.04
#